data_99d9baf3b236dfb3005a1028a412d0d5
#
_entry.id   99d9baf3b236dfb3005a1028a412d0d5
#
_cell.length_a   1.000
_cell.length_b   1.000
_cell.length_c   1.000
_cell.angle_alpha   90.00
_cell.angle_beta   90.00
_cell.angle_gamma   90.00
#
_symmetry.space_group_name_H-M   'P 1'
#
loop_
_entity.id
_entity.type
_entity.pdbx_description
1 polymer ?
#
loop_
_entity_poly.entity_id
_entity_poly.type
_entity_poly.pdbx_seq_one_letter_code
_entity_poly.pdbx_strand_id
1 'polypeptide(L)'
;MQTYEMLLYGTGERLLSDDDKWIVKSQGILDSLNFLQDIYTNGYGPDLSLVLNGQASNTSAREYLPEGKLAISLDGSWITGNWTDTGAAPWPEAKDVLGFASMPTSEGQDPKTITLAGGWALSIPENADAKDETFEFIKHLMDPEVYTDAVIAQGNIATRQDVAGDETYSAQPFKQIATEFLESADFRPQNDKYSTVTTSIQTMVESVVSGTSPEDAMTQYATDVARAVGDDNVTEK
;
A
#
# COMPACT_ATOMS: atom_id res chain seq x y z
N MET A 1 4.68 5.42 -0.54
CA MET A 1 4.80 4.82 0.80
C MET A 1 4.57 3.31 0.75
N GLN A 2 3.38 2.85 0.50
CA GLN A 2 3.03 1.43 0.51
C GLN A 2 3.94 0.56 -0.39
N THR A 3 4.24 1.01 -1.60
CA THR A 3 5.19 0.33 -2.50
C THR A 3 6.56 0.12 -1.85
N TYR A 4 7.12 1.13 -1.19
CA TYR A 4 8.40 1.00 -0.50
C TYR A 4 8.33 0.02 0.69
N GLU A 5 7.26 0.09 1.49
CA GLU A 5 7.07 -0.85 2.60
C GLU A 5 6.99 -2.31 2.11
N MET A 6 6.30 -2.55 1.00
CA MET A 6 6.26 -3.89 0.39
C MET A 6 7.64 -4.35 -0.11
N LEU A 7 8.41 -3.46 -0.75
CA LEU A 7 9.78 -3.76 -1.16
C LEU A 7 10.64 -4.12 0.05
N LEU A 8 10.61 -3.30 1.10
CA LEU A 8 11.35 -3.53 2.34
C LEU A 8 10.98 -4.87 2.99
N TYR A 9 9.68 -5.14 3.14
CA TYR A 9 9.21 -6.40 3.75
C TYR A 9 9.54 -7.60 2.87
N GLY A 10 9.57 -7.40 1.55
CA GLY A 10 10.04 -8.41 0.58
C GLY A 10 11.50 -8.81 0.76
N THR A 11 12.36 -7.96 1.33
CA THR A 11 13.74 -8.33 1.69
C THR A 11 13.84 -9.14 2.99
N GLY A 12 12.74 -9.25 3.74
CA GLY A 12 12.70 -9.84 5.08
C GLY A 12 12.92 -8.81 6.20
N GLU A 13 13.20 -7.55 5.86
CA GLU A 13 13.38 -6.48 6.85
C GLU A 13 12.02 -5.91 7.30
N ARG A 14 12.02 -5.22 8.42
CA ARG A 14 10.87 -4.55 9.00
C ARG A 14 11.21 -3.10 9.34
N LEU A 15 10.19 -2.28 9.59
CA LEU A 15 10.36 -0.91 10.06
C LEU A 15 10.73 -0.83 11.54
N LEU A 16 10.25 -1.80 12.33
CA LEU A 16 10.59 -1.94 13.75
C LEU A 16 11.37 -3.22 13.99
N SER A 17 12.30 -3.16 14.93
CA SER A 17 12.96 -4.33 15.52
C SER A 17 12.07 -5.03 16.54
N ASP A 18 12.49 -6.21 17.01
CA ASP A 18 11.78 -6.96 18.06
C ASP A 18 11.74 -6.21 19.41
N ASP A 19 12.63 -5.22 19.61
CA ASP A 19 12.67 -4.36 20.80
C ASP A 19 11.91 -3.04 20.58
N ASP A 20 11.01 -2.97 19.59
CA ASP A 20 10.21 -1.78 19.24
C ASP A 20 11.03 -0.54 18.84
N LYS A 21 12.27 -0.70 18.36
CA LYS A 21 13.09 0.39 17.85
C LYS A 21 12.95 0.51 16.34
N TRP A 22 12.94 1.76 15.85
CA TRP A 22 12.92 2.03 14.42
C TRP A 22 14.24 1.62 13.78
N ILE A 23 14.17 0.75 12.77
CA ILE A 23 15.33 0.35 11.98
C ILE A 23 15.60 1.47 10.97
N VAL A 24 16.70 2.17 11.14
CA VAL A 24 17.02 3.36 10.35
C VAL A 24 18.11 3.14 9.33
N LYS A 25 18.89 2.05 9.47
CA LYS A 25 19.84 1.56 8.47
C LYS A 25 19.84 0.05 8.48
N SER A 26 19.76 -0.54 7.31
CA SER A 26 19.92 -1.98 7.07
C SER A 26 20.20 -2.24 5.59
N GLN A 27 20.68 -3.46 5.29
CA GLN A 27 20.85 -3.87 3.91
C GLN A 27 19.50 -3.92 3.17
N GLY A 28 18.42 -4.35 3.82
CA GLY A 28 17.08 -4.38 3.21
C GLY A 28 16.56 -3.00 2.82
N ILE A 29 16.84 -1.96 3.62
CA ILE A 29 16.55 -0.56 3.25
C ILE A 29 17.34 -0.17 2.00
N LEU A 30 18.64 -0.45 1.99
CA LEU A 30 19.52 -0.10 0.88
C LEU A 30 19.13 -0.81 -0.41
N ASP A 31 18.82 -2.10 -0.35
CA ASP A 31 18.37 -2.90 -1.50
C ASP A 31 17.06 -2.36 -2.08
N SER A 32 16.12 -2.00 -1.22
CA SER A 32 14.83 -1.41 -1.63
C SER A 32 15.03 -0.05 -2.32
N LEU A 33 15.93 0.77 -1.81
CA LEU A 33 16.24 2.08 -2.40
C LEU A 33 17.00 1.94 -3.73
N ASN A 34 17.95 1.00 -3.83
CA ASN A 34 18.66 0.70 -5.07
C ASN A 34 17.69 0.23 -6.16
N PHE A 35 16.75 -0.66 -5.81
CA PHE A 35 15.72 -1.10 -6.76
C PHE A 35 14.89 0.08 -7.30
N LEU A 36 14.46 0.98 -6.43
CA LEU A 36 13.71 2.18 -6.85
C LEU A 36 14.56 3.10 -7.71
N GLN A 37 15.82 3.32 -7.36
CA GLN A 37 16.74 4.12 -8.17
C GLN A 37 16.91 3.54 -9.57
N ASP A 38 17.10 2.21 -9.67
CA ASP A 38 17.26 1.52 -10.95
C ASP A 38 16.02 1.66 -11.84
N ILE A 39 14.81 1.56 -11.29
CA ILE A 39 13.56 1.77 -12.03
C ILE A 39 13.53 3.16 -12.70
N TYR A 40 13.92 4.22 -11.96
CA TYR A 40 13.88 5.59 -12.48
C TYR A 40 15.09 5.92 -13.35
N THR A 41 16.28 5.45 -13.02
CA THR A 41 17.49 5.65 -13.82
C THR A 41 17.39 5.01 -15.21
N ASN A 42 16.74 3.84 -15.30
CA ASN A 42 16.54 3.13 -16.56
C ASN A 42 15.26 3.55 -17.30
N GLY A 43 14.46 4.46 -16.74
CA GLY A 43 13.23 4.95 -17.37
C GLY A 43 12.12 3.90 -17.44
N TYR A 44 12.08 2.95 -16.50
CA TYR A 44 11.03 1.92 -16.41
C TYR A 44 9.82 2.37 -15.60
N GLY A 45 9.98 3.41 -14.78
CA GLY A 45 8.91 3.98 -13.97
C GLY A 45 8.07 5.02 -14.73
N PRO A 46 6.95 5.47 -14.13
CA PRO A 46 6.19 6.59 -14.66
C PRO A 46 6.98 7.90 -14.59
N ASP A 47 6.47 8.94 -15.25
CA ASP A 47 7.07 10.26 -15.16
C ASP A 47 7.21 10.70 -13.67
N LEU A 48 8.40 11.19 -13.31
CA LEU A 48 8.73 11.59 -11.94
C LEU A 48 7.75 12.64 -11.39
N SER A 49 7.25 13.53 -12.23
CA SER A 49 6.26 14.54 -11.81
C SER A 49 4.96 13.90 -11.31
N LEU A 50 4.55 12.76 -11.87
CA LEU A 50 3.37 12.01 -11.42
C LEU A 50 3.58 11.36 -10.05
N VAL A 51 4.81 10.95 -9.76
CA VAL A 51 5.19 10.38 -8.45
C VAL A 51 5.18 11.47 -7.40
N LEU A 52 5.88 12.59 -7.66
CA LEU A 52 6.04 13.69 -6.71
C LEU A 52 4.74 14.42 -6.40
N ASN A 53 3.78 14.44 -7.34
CA ASN A 53 2.44 15.03 -7.11
C ASN A 53 1.38 14.02 -6.63
N GLY A 54 1.77 12.76 -6.38
CA GLY A 54 0.89 11.72 -5.88
C GLY A 54 -0.12 11.15 -6.89
N GLN A 55 0.07 11.40 -8.19
CA GLN A 55 -0.87 10.96 -9.23
C GLN A 55 -0.48 9.62 -9.90
N ALA A 56 0.68 9.06 -9.58
CA ALA A 56 1.20 7.87 -10.26
C ALA A 56 0.21 6.68 -10.25
N SER A 57 -0.40 6.36 -9.09
CA SER A 57 -1.38 5.26 -8.99
C SER A 57 -2.63 5.53 -9.83
N ASN A 58 -3.20 6.74 -9.75
CA ASN A 58 -4.37 7.11 -10.54
C ASN A 58 -4.11 7.05 -12.04
N THR A 59 -2.99 7.62 -12.50
CA THR A 59 -2.62 7.61 -13.91
C THR A 59 -2.34 6.19 -14.40
N SER A 60 -1.64 5.38 -13.59
CA SER A 60 -1.39 3.97 -13.92
C SER A 60 -2.69 3.19 -14.08
N ALA A 61 -3.62 3.32 -13.13
CA ALA A 61 -4.88 2.59 -13.14
C ALA A 61 -5.83 3.06 -14.27
N ARG A 62 -5.88 4.37 -14.53
CA ARG A 62 -6.89 4.96 -15.43
C ARG A 62 -6.45 5.11 -16.88
N GLU A 63 -5.13 5.16 -17.11
CA GLU A 63 -4.57 5.44 -18.43
C GLU A 63 -3.57 4.38 -18.86
N TYR A 64 -2.47 4.18 -18.10
CA TYR A 64 -1.32 3.40 -18.57
C TYR A 64 -1.60 1.92 -18.71
N LEU A 65 -2.33 1.32 -17.75
CA LEU A 65 -2.74 -0.10 -17.83
C LEU A 65 -3.76 -0.31 -18.96
N PRO A 66 -4.88 0.46 -19.05
CA PRO A 66 -5.84 0.30 -20.14
C PRO A 66 -5.24 0.55 -21.55
N GLU A 67 -4.28 1.46 -21.64
CA GLU A 67 -3.62 1.79 -22.93
C GLU A 67 -2.44 0.86 -23.26
N GLY A 68 -2.13 -0.11 -22.40
CA GLY A 68 -0.99 -1.03 -22.60
C GLY A 68 0.38 -0.36 -22.51
N LYS A 69 0.47 0.79 -21.84
CA LYS A 69 1.74 1.52 -21.63
C LYS A 69 2.53 1.00 -20.43
N LEU A 70 1.89 0.27 -19.54
CA LEU A 70 2.47 -0.28 -18.34
C LEU A 70 2.29 -1.79 -18.30
N ALA A 71 3.38 -2.54 -18.22
CA ALA A 71 3.34 -4.00 -18.21
C ALA A 71 3.09 -4.57 -16.80
N ILE A 72 3.59 -3.89 -15.75
CA ILE A 72 3.50 -4.32 -14.35
C ILE A 72 3.21 -3.08 -13.50
N SER A 73 2.25 -3.18 -12.59
CA SER A 73 1.99 -2.17 -11.56
C SER A 73 2.02 -2.80 -10.18
N LEU A 74 2.78 -2.24 -9.26
CA LEU A 74 2.71 -2.57 -7.85
C LEU A 74 1.73 -1.61 -7.19
N ASP A 75 0.52 -2.09 -6.90
CA ASP A 75 -0.57 -1.29 -6.35
C ASP A 75 -1.45 -2.16 -5.43
N GLY A 76 -2.57 -1.66 -4.97
CA GLY A 76 -3.49 -2.40 -4.13
C GLY A 76 -4.81 -2.75 -4.81
N SER A 77 -5.61 -3.60 -4.15
CA SER A 77 -6.90 -4.06 -4.68
C SER A 77 -7.86 -2.92 -5.07
N TRP A 78 -7.74 -1.76 -4.45
CA TRP A 78 -8.58 -0.58 -4.70
C TRP A 78 -8.53 -0.07 -6.15
N ILE A 79 -7.46 -0.34 -6.90
CA ILE A 79 -7.40 0.12 -8.29
C ILE A 79 -8.52 -0.48 -9.15
N THR A 80 -9.03 -1.66 -8.79
CA THR A 80 -10.11 -2.32 -9.51
C THR A 80 -11.43 -1.54 -9.48
N GLY A 81 -11.63 -0.71 -8.47
CA GLY A 81 -12.79 0.20 -8.41
C GLY A 81 -12.82 1.23 -9.55
N ASN A 82 -11.66 1.59 -10.12
CA ASN A 82 -11.63 2.47 -11.30
C ASN A 82 -12.23 1.82 -12.55
N TRP A 83 -12.22 0.49 -12.64
CA TRP A 83 -12.55 -0.28 -13.83
C TRP A 83 -13.98 -0.82 -13.86
N THR A 84 -14.73 -0.62 -12.79
CA THR A 84 -16.18 -0.95 -12.74
C THR A 84 -16.97 -0.06 -13.69
N ASP A 85 -18.19 -0.46 -14.06
CA ASP A 85 -19.06 0.31 -14.96
C ASP A 85 -19.32 1.75 -14.48
N THR A 86 -19.27 1.98 -13.17
CA THR A 86 -19.44 3.29 -12.53
C THR A 86 -18.13 3.91 -12.06
N GLY A 87 -17.01 3.26 -12.32
CA GLY A 87 -15.67 3.70 -11.93
C GLY A 87 -15.16 4.89 -12.74
N ALA A 88 -14.03 5.45 -12.32
CA ALA A 88 -13.45 6.63 -12.97
C ALA A 88 -12.88 6.35 -14.38
N ALA A 89 -12.59 5.09 -14.70
CA ALA A 89 -12.09 4.64 -16.01
C ALA A 89 -12.61 3.23 -16.30
N PRO A 90 -13.88 3.06 -16.67
CA PRO A 90 -14.47 1.75 -16.93
C PRO A 90 -13.66 0.96 -17.96
N TRP A 91 -13.26 -0.27 -17.59
CA TRP A 91 -12.44 -1.13 -18.43
C TRP A 91 -12.89 -2.59 -18.31
N PRO A 92 -13.95 -2.98 -19.05
CA PRO A 92 -14.51 -4.33 -18.98
C PRO A 92 -13.54 -5.45 -19.35
N GLU A 93 -12.57 -5.16 -20.23
CA GLU A 93 -11.57 -6.12 -20.68
C GLU A 93 -10.45 -6.38 -19.66
N ALA A 94 -10.36 -5.59 -18.57
CA ALA A 94 -9.31 -5.73 -17.54
C ALA A 94 -9.15 -7.18 -17.07
N LYS A 95 -10.26 -7.89 -16.84
CA LYS A 95 -10.29 -9.29 -16.39
C LYS A 95 -9.69 -10.29 -17.38
N ASP A 96 -9.66 -9.93 -18.66
CA ASP A 96 -9.21 -10.81 -19.74
C ASP A 96 -7.73 -10.57 -20.10
N VAL A 97 -7.16 -9.42 -19.70
CA VAL A 97 -5.81 -9.00 -20.05
C VAL A 97 -4.87 -8.83 -18.87
N LEU A 98 -5.40 -8.65 -17.65
CA LEU A 98 -4.60 -8.51 -16.44
C LEU A 98 -4.57 -9.79 -15.60
N GLY A 99 -3.41 -10.09 -15.03
CA GLY A 99 -3.24 -11.04 -13.94
C GLY A 99 -2.92 -10.31 -12.63
N PHE A 100 -3.39 -10.86 -11.52
CA PHE A 100 -2.98 -10.41 -10.20
C PHE A 100 -2.00 -11.43 -9.61
N ALA A 101 -0.93 -10.95 -8.99
CA ALA A 101 0.05 -11.76 -8.30
C ALA A 101 0.43 -11.10 -6.98
N SER A 102 0.63 -11.89 -5.94
CA SER A 102 1.26 -11.43 -4.72
C SER A 102 2.72 -11.05 -5.01
N MET A 103 3.23 -10.00 -4.37
CA MET A 103 4.60 -9.57 -4.57
C MET A 103 5.57 -10.66 -4.09
N PRO A 104 6.55 -11.11 -4.91
CA PRO A 104 7.53 -12.07 -4.46
C PRO A 104 8.50 -11.44 -3.45
N THR A 105 9.07 -12.27 -2.57
CA THR A 105 10.23 -11.89 -1.77
C THR A 105 11.47 -11.75 -2.64
N SER A 106 12.42 -10.90 -2.25
CA SER A 106 13.55 -10.48 -3.09
C SER A 106 14.45 -11.65 -3.58
N GLU A 107 14.57 -12.69 -2.78
CA GLU A 107 15.40 -13.87 -3.07
C GLU A 107 14.60 -15.18 -3.09
N GLY A 108 13.27 -15.09 -3.08
CA GLY A 108 12.38 -16.26 -2.98
C GLY A 108 12.44 -16.96 -1.62
N GLN A 109 12.94 -16.28 -0.58
CA GLN A 109 12.94 -16.76 0.81
C GLN A 109 11.51 -16.79 1.38
N ASP A 110 11.29 -17.61 2.42
CA ASP A 110 9.99 -17.67 3.07
C ASP A 110 9.57 -16.29 3.64
N PRO A 111 8.28 -15.92 3.51
CA PRO A 111 7.13 -16.73 3.08
C PRO A 111 6.93 -16.85 1.55
N LYS A 112 7.85 -16.58 0.72
CA LYS A 112 7.86 -16.59 -0.77
C LYS A 112 7.18 -15.39 -1.39
N THR A 113 6.10 -14.92 -0.80
CA THR A 113 5.33 -13.75 -1.25
C THR A 113 4.97 -12.88 -0.06
N ILE A 114 4.80 -11.61 -0.33
CA ILE A 114 4.38 -10.61 0.66
C ILE A 114 3.16 -9.85 0.14
N THR A 115 2.26 -9.50 1.03
CA THR A 115 1.20 -8.53 0.79
C THR A 115 1.11 -7.60 2.00
N LEU A 116 0.82 -6.33 1.78
CA LEU A 116 0.62 -5.37 2.84
C LEU A 116 -0.88 -5.10 3.02
N ALA A 117 -1.43 -5.56 4.13
CA ALA A 117 -2.81 -5.26 4.47
C ALA A 117 -2.94 -3.86 5.08
N GLY A 118 -4.01 -3.21 4.72
CA GLY A 118 -4.43 -1.91 5.25
C GLY A 118 -5.90 -1.71 4.97
N GLY A 119 -6.45 -0.58 5.38
CA GLY A 119 -7.86 -0.29 5.16
C GLY A 119 -8.31 0.97 5.86
N TRP A 120 -9.62 1.15 5.88
CA TRP A 120 -10.29 2.25 6.53
C TRP A 120 -10.99 1.76 7.78
N ALA A 121 -10.96 2.55 8.83
CA ALA A 121 -11.73 2.35 10.04
C ALA A 121 -12.69 3.53 10.24
N LEU A 122 -13.92 3.23 10.61
CA LEU A 122 -14.88 4.23 11.04
C LEU A 122 -14.77 4.40 12.55
N SER A 123 -14.65 5.63 13.03
CA SER A 123 -14.56 5.94 14.45
C SER A 123 -15.48 7.09 14.82
N ILE A 124 -15.92 7.10 16.07
CA ILE A 124 -16.71 8.18 16.65
C ILE A 124 -15.82 8.90 17.66
N PRO A 125 -15.47 10.18 17.43
CA PRO A 125 -14.67 10.93 18.39
C PRO A 125 -15.35 11.02 19.76
N GLU A 126 -14.55 10.99 20.82
CA GLU A 126 -15.09 11.07 22.20
C GLU A 126 -15.93 12.34 22.43
N ASN A 127 -15.57 13.43 21.79
CA ASN A 127 -16.24 14.72 21.93
C ASN A 127 -17.38 14.95 20.90
N ALA A 128 -17.79 13.90 20.16
CA ALA A 128 -18.92 14.04 19.23
C ALA A 128 -20.23 14.23 20.01
N ASP A 129 -21.04 15.21 19.59
CA ASP A 129 -22.33 15.51 20.23
C ASP A 129 -23.42 14.48 19.88
N ALA A 130 -23.37 13.92 18.65
CA ALA A 130 -24.37 13.00 18.09
C ALA A 130 -23.80 11.56 17.95
N LYS A 131 -23.35 10.97 19.07
CA LYS A 131 -22.68 9.65 19.03
C LYS A 131 -23.62 8.53 18.63
N ASP A 132 -24.84 8.54 19.14
CA ASP A 132 -25.81 7.48 18.89
C ASP A 132 -26.27 7.53 17.43
N GLU A 133 -26.55 8.69 16.87
CA GLU A 133 -26.90 8.88 15.47
C GLU A 133 -25.72 8.50 14.55
N THR A 134 -24.51 8.84 14.94
CA THR A 134 -23.29 8.44 14.19
C THR A 134 -23.13 6.93 14.19
N PHE A 135 -23.40 6.28 15.31
CA PHE A 135 -23.36 4.82 15.40
C PHE A 135 -24.42 4.15 14.52
N GLU A 136 -25.66 4.68 14.51
CA GLU A 136 -26.72 4.20 13.62
C GLU A 136 -26.33 4.37 12.14
N PHE A 137 -25.68 5.49 11.79
CA PHE A 137 -25.13 5.70 10.44
C PHE A 137 -24.06 4.66 10.09
N ILE A 138 -23.11 4.37 11.00
CA ILE A 138 -22.10 3.34 10.79
C ILE A 138 -22.75 1.97 10.61
N LYS A 139 -23.77 1.63 11.40
CA LYS A 139 -24.54 0.38 11.26
C LYS A 139 -25.18 0.29 9.86
N HIS A 140 -25.76 1.38 9.37
CA HIS A 140 -26.33 1.42 8.03
C HIS A 140 -25.28 1.21 6.93
N LEU A 141 -24.11 1.85 7.05
CA LEU A 141 -23.00 1.64 6.12
C LEU A 141 -22.47 0.20 6.12
N MET A 142 -22.59 -0.49 7.26
CA MET A 142 -22.17 -1.87 7.44
C MET A 142 -23.31 -2.89 7.22
N ASP A 143 -24.52 -2.44 6.81
CA ASP A 143 -25.57 -3.33 6.36
C ASP A 143 -25.08 -4.16 5.15
N PRO A 144 -25.31 -5.47 5.08
CA PRO A 144 -24.76 -6.32 4.04
C PRO A 144 -24.99 -5.83 2.61
N GLU A 145 -26.19 -5.35 2.29
CA GLU A 145 -26.51 -4.85 0.93
C GLU A 145 -25.73 -3.57 0.63
N VAL A 146 -25.77 -2.59 1.53
CA VAL A 146 -25.05 -1.29 1.38
C VAL A 146 -23.55 -1.50 1.34
N TYR A 147 -23.03 -2.38 2.22
CA TYR A 147 -21.61 -2.65 2.31
C TYR A 147 -21.08 -3.41 1.08
N THR A 148 -21.83 -4.35 0.54
CA THR A 148 -21.48 -5.08 -0.69
C THR A 148 -21.27 -4.10 -1.85
N ASP A 149 -22.22 -3.20 -2.09
CA ASP A 149 -22.12 -2.20 -3.14
C ASP A 149 -20.91 -1.28 -2.93
N ALA A 150 -20.70 -0.84 -1.69
CA ALA A 150 -19.58 0.06 -1.35
C ALA A 150 -18.20 -0.59 -1.58
N VAL A 151 -17.99 -1.83 -1.16
CA VAL A 151 -16.68 -2.51 -1.33
C VAL A 151 -16.41 -2.90 -2.78
N ILE A 152 -17.45 -3.16 -3.56
CA ILE A 152 -17.32 -3.38 -5.01
C ILE A 152 -16.90 -2.07 -5.69
N ALA A 153 -17.65 -0.98 -5.46
CA ALA A 153 -17.38 0.32 -6.07
C ALA A 153 -16.00 0.88 -5.73
N GLN A 154 -15.54 0.64 -4.50
CA GLN A 154 -14.22 1.10 -4.03
C GLN A 154 -13.07 0.15 -4.39
N GLY A 155 -13.34 -1.04 -4.93
CA GLY A 155 -12.31 -2.03 -5.19
C GLY A 155 -11.73 -2.70 -3.92
N ASN A 156 -12.27 -2.42 -2.75
CA ASN A 156 -11.76 -2.93 -1.47
C ASN A 156 -12.09 -4.42 -1.27
N ILE A 157 -11.36 -5.07 -0.36
CA ILE A 157 -11.67 -6.43 0.10
C ILE A 157 -12.68 -6.34 1.24
N ALA A 158 -13.70 -7.21 1.21
CA ALA A 158 -14.72 -7.24 2.24
C ALA A 158 -14.14 -7.71 3.59
N THR A 159 -14.42 -6.96 4.65
CA THR A 159 -14.04 -7.31 6.03
C THR A 159 -15.11 -8.13 6.75
N ARG A 160 -16.33 -8.21 6.17
CA ARG A 160 -17.42 -9.05 6.66
C ARG A 160 -17.39 -10.40 5.95
N GLN A 161 -17.42 -11.48 6.70
CA GLN A 161 -17.38 -12.85 6.14
C GLN A 161 -18.63 -13.19 5.32
N ASP A 162 -19.80 -12.70 5.71
CA ASP A 162 -21.05 -12.89 4.98
C ASP A 162 -21.02 -12.17 3.62
N VAL A 163 -20.45 -10.98 3.54
CA VAL A 163 -20.26 -10.24 2.27
C VAL A 163 -19.16 -10.88 1.43
N ALA A 164 -18.06 -11.31 2.03
CA ALA A 164 -16.99 -12.01 1.31
C ALA A 164 -17.47 -13.31 0.64
N GLY A 165 -18.46 -13.99 1.24
CA GLY A 165 -19.14 -15.18 0.70
C GLY A 165 -20.31 -14.88 -0.24
N ASP A 166 -20.71 -13.62 -0.41
CA ASP A 166 -21.82 -13.23 -1.27
C ASP A 166 -21.47 -13.42 -2.75
N GLU A 167 -22.44 -13.90 -3.53
CA GLU A 167 -22.24 -14.23 -4.94
C GLU A 167 -21.98 -12.98 -5.79
N THR A 168 -22.62 -11.84 -5.46
CA THR A 168 -22.44 -10.56 -6.15
C THR A 168 -21.02 -10.02 -5.96
N TYR A 169 -20.49 -10.14 -4.73
CA TYR A 169 -19.12 -9.73 -4.43
C TYR A 169 -18.09 -10.68 -5.04
N SER A 170 -18.25 -11.99 -4.85
CA SER A 170 -17.27 -12.99 -5.29
C SER A 170 -17.18 -13.13 -6.80
N ALA A 171 -18.25 -12.81 -7.53
CA ALA A 171 -18.26 -12.77 -8.99
C ALA A 171 -17.50 -11.57 -9.59
N GLN A 172 -17.15 -10.56 -8.78
CA GLN A 172 -16.39 -9.42 -9.29
C GLN A 172 -14.97 -9.82 -9.65
N PRO A 173 -14.44 -9.30 -10.77
CA PRO A 173 -13.08 -9.57 -11.19
C PRO A 173 -12.06 -9.27 -10.08
N PHE A 174 -11.07 -10.15 -9.92
CA PHE A 174 -9.94 -10.05 -8.99
C PHE A 174 -10.27 -10.14 -7.49
N LYS A 175 -11.56 -10.14 -7.07
CA LYS A 175 -11.91 -10.15 -5.64
C LYS A 175 -11.47 -11.42 -4.94
N GLN A 176 -11.68 -12.59 -5.58
CA GLN A 176 -11.27 -13.86 -5.00
C GLN A 176 -9.77 -13.93 -4.78
N ILE A 177 -8.98 -13.68 -5.82
CA ILE A 177 -7.51 -13.75 -5.73
C ILE A 177 -6.93 -12.69 -4.76
N ALA A 178 -7.50 -11.48 -4.72
CA ALA A 178 -7.08 -10.46 -3.77
C ALA A 178 -7.40 -10.85 -2.32
N THR A 179 -8.51 -11.58 -2.09
CA THR A 179 -8.87 -12.11 -0.77
C THR A 179 -7.91 -13.22 -0.34
N GLU A 180 -7.51 -14.10 -1.26
CA GLU A 180 -6.52 -15.16 -0.99
C GLU A 180 -5.15 -14.58 -0.57
N PHE A 181 -4.75 -13.43 -1.10
CA PHE A 181 -3.49 -12.77 -0.69
C PHE A 181 -3.47 -12.32 0.77
N LEU A 182 -4.62 -12.19 1.43
CA LEU A 182 -4.67 -11.87 2.85
C LEU A 182 -4.04 -12.95 3.75
N GLU A 183 -3.92 -14.19 3.27
CA GLU A 183 -3.26 -15.28 4.01
C GLU A 183 -1.77 -15.01 4.26
N SER A 184 -1.13 -14.22 3.36
CA SER A 184 0.28 -13.80 3.48
C SER A 184 0.42 -12.32 3.83
N ALA A 185 -0.64 -11.72 4.38
CA ALA A 185 -0.65 -10.29 4.65
C ALA A 185 0.19 -9.93 5.88
N ASP A 186 1.03 -8.93 5.71
CA ASP A 186 1.71 -8.25 6.80
C ASP A 186 1.07 -6.88 7.07
N PHE A 187 1.37 -6.27 8.19
CA PHE A 187 0.76 -5.03 8.62
C PHE A 187 1.81 -3.95 8.91
N ARG A 188 1.37 -2.70 8.82
CA ARG A 188 2.16 -1.57 9.28
C ARG A 188 2.33 -1.61 10.79
N PRO A 189 3.45 -1.07 11.32
CA PRO A 189 3.67 -1.01 12.75
C PRO A 189 2.55 -0.28 13.49
N GLN A 190 2.08 -0.86 14.58
CA GLN A 190 1.18 -0.18 15.53
C GLN A 190 2.02 0.65 16.51
N ASN A 191 2.38 1.86 16.11
CA ASN A 191 3.23 2.75 16.88
C ASN A 191 2.74 4.20 16.72
N ASP A 192 2.69 4.96 17.80
CA ASP A 192 2.21 6.35 17.83
C ASP A 192 3.07 7.31 17.00
N LYS A 193 4.32 6.95 16.71
CA LYS A 193 5.25 7.70 15.87
C LYS A 193 5.19 7.30 14.40
N TYR A 194 4.42 6.25 14.06
CA TYR A 194 4.37 5.74 12.68
C TYR A 194 4.08 6.85 11.66
N SER A 195 3.10 7.72 11.90
CA SER A 195 2.75 8.81 10.98
C SER A 195 3.91 9.80 10.76
N THR A 196 4.71 10.06 11.79
CA THR A 196 5.89 10.93 11.71
C THR A 196 7.02 10.26 10.93
N VAL A 197 7.32 9.00 11.26
CA VAL A 197 8.35 8.22 10.56
C VAL A 197 7.98 8.00 9.09
N THR A 198 6.70 7.80 8.79
CA THR A 198 6.17 7.69 7.43
C THR A 198 6.54 8.88 6.55
N THR A 199 6.50 10.10 7.10
CA THR A 199 6.91 11.32 6.39
C THR A 199 8.41 11.28 6.06
N SER A 200 9.26 10.81 6.98
CA SER A 200 10.69 10.65 6.75
C SER A 200 10.99 9.59 5.69
N ILE A 201 10.24 8.47 5.69
CA ILE A 201 10.34 7.44 4.64
C ILE A 201 9.96 8.03 3.27
N GLN A 202 8.88 8.80 3.20
CA GLN A 202 8.44 9.43 1.95
C GLN A 202 9.53 10.36 1.41
N THR A 203 10.10 11.22 2.26
CA THR A 203 11.20 12.12 1.89
C THR A 203 12.42 11.35 1.39
N MET A 204 12.79 10.24 2.05
CA MET A 204 13.88 9.37 1.64
C MET A 204 13.64 8.80 0.23
N VAL A 205 12.46 8.23 -0.01
CA VAL A 205 12.10 7.66 -1.32
C VAL A 205 12.09 8.74 -2.41
N GLU A 206 11.46 9.89 -2.15
CA GLU A 206 11.41 11.01 -3.11
C GLU A 206 12.81 11.54 -3.45
N SER A 207 13.72 11.57 -2.50
CA SER A 207 15.11 12.01 -2.74
C SER A 207 15.86 11.03 -3.65
N VAL A 208 15.68 9.71 -3.44
CA VAL A 208 16.33 8.68 -4.26
C VAL A 208 15.81 8.70 -5.70
N VAL A 209 14.49 8.73 -5.89
CA VAL A 209 13.94 8.79 -7.26
C VAL A 209 14.23 10.11 -7.97
N SER A 210 14.60 11.14 -7.21
CA SER A 210 15.07 12.44 -7.72
C SER A 210 16.59 12.51 -7.96
N GLY A 211 17.33 11.42 -7.68
CA GLY A 211 18.75 11.29 -8.02
C GLY A 211 19.74 11.36 -6.85
N THR A 212 19.27 11.43 -5.60
CA THR A 212 20.15 11.28 -4.42
C THR A 212 20.61 9.82 -4.32
N SER A 213 21.85 9.58 -3.89
CA SER A 213 22.33 8.21 -3.68
C SER A 213 21.52 7.51 -2.58
N PRO A 214 21.23 6.19 -2.70
CA PRO A 214 20.56 5.43 -1.66
C PRO A 214 21.20 5.52 -0.29
N GLU A 215 22.54 5.53 -0.23
CA GLU A 215 23.31 5.63 1.00
C GLU A 215 23.14 7.01 1.68
N ASP A 216 23.19 8.10 0.91
CA ASP A 216 22.98 9.44 1.44
C ASP A 216 21.54 9.64 1.91
N ALA A 217 20.58 9.15 1.14
CA ALA A 217 19.16 9.19 1.49
C ALA A 217 18.85 8.41 2.77
N MET A 218 19.41 7.19 2.92
CA MET A 218 19.29 6.38 4.13
C MET A 218 19.95 7.06 5.33
N THR A 219 21.09 7.71 5.14
CA THR A 219 21.78 8.45 6.22
C THR A 219 20.96 9.64 6.69
N GLN A 220 20.36 10.39 5.75
CA GLN A 220 19.45 11.49 6.10
C GLN A 220 18.20 10.98 6.82
N TYR A 221 17.61 9.89 6.33
CA TYR A 221 16.47 9.22 6.97
C TYR A 221 16.77 8.84 8.42
N ALA A 222 17.94 8.24 8.67
CA ALA A 222 18.36 7.88 10.02
C ALA A 222 18.42 9.11 10.94
N THR A 223 18.96 10.22 10.45
CA THR A 223 19.03 11.48 11.19
C THR A 223 17.65 12.05 11.50
N ASP A 224 16.75 12.03 10.54
CA ASP A 224 15.42 12.62 10.69
C ASP A 224 14.53 11.79 11.60
N VAL A 225 14.60 10.46 11.52
CA VAL A 225 13.87 9.56 12.42
C VAL A 225 14.41 9.68 13.85
N ALA A 226 15.74 9.64 14.07
CA ALA A 226 16.33 9.80 15.39
C ALA A 226 15.90 11.12 16.04
N ARG A 227 15.87 12.21 15.27
CA ARG A 227 15.37 13.52 15.74
C ARG A 227 13.89 13.47 16.16
N ALA A 228 13.07 12.70 15.44
CA ALA A 228 11.62 12.64 15.64
C ALA A 228 11.21 11.74 16.82
N VAL A 229 11.93 10.64 17.02
CA VAL A 229 11.57 9.60 18.00
C VAL A 229 12.53 9.52 19.19
N GLY A 230 13.71 10.12 19.09
CA GLY A 230 14.83 10.06 20.06
C GLY A 230 15.84 8.96 19.72
N ASP A 231 17.13 9.23 20.00
CA ASP A 231 18.24 8.34 19.66
C ASP A 231 18.13 6.95 20.29
N ASP A 232 17.53 6.83 21.46
CA ASP A 232 17.33 5.55 22.17
C ASP A 232 16.29 4.65 21.50
N ASN A 233 15.46 5.21 20.60
CA ASN A 233 14.36 4.52 19.92
C ASN A 233 14.68 4.17 18.45
N VAL A 234 15.95 4.27 18.05
CA VAL A 234 16.42 3.85 16.73
C VAL A 234 17.48 2.75 16.83
N THR A 235 17.65 1.99 15.76
CA THR A 235 18.66 0.93 15.65
C THR A 235 19.15 0.80 14.21
N GLU A 236 20.37 0.29 14.05
CA GLU A 236 20.98 -0.10 12.76
C GLU A 236 21.17 -1.63 12.75
N LYS A 237 21.05 -2.28 11.58
CA LYS A 237 21.27 -3.70 11.38
C LYS A 237 22.30 -3.96 10.29
#